data_1b26a54260b64641803eedc3b87f340d
#
_entry.id   1b26a54260b64641803eedc3b87f340d
#
_cell.length_a   1.000
_cell.length_b   1.000
_cell.length_c   1.000
_cell.angle_alpha   90.00
_cell.angle_beta   90.00
_cell.angle_gamma   90.00
#
_symmetry.space_group_name_H-M   'P 1'
#
loop_
_entity.id
_entity.type
_entity.pdbx_description
1 polymer ?
#
loop_
_entity_poly.entity_id
_entity_poly.type
_entity_poly.pdbx_seq_one_letter_code
_entity_poly.pdbx_strand_id
1 'polypeptide(L)'
;MQKEIKMSNITEIMTLIEFPEEAVAFFQELYSEFEKDELLMSKLVSLRELYFEKFFCDELTKELSELYEKTGYHKHSVDMMFLLFSAIRLEKIYAQKGYSKQFFIHNIKDLCYKVLECKKVLGIWGIMNFQWQEGLFNLSRFALGRLQYNYYKNLYDYNDTVKKGDDVLYIHIPSSGPLLPEDVEESFRMAYDFFGPTHGDKLALMSHTWLLYPPMAEQIYPKGSNSRLFYERFDILNQIEDVNDSNIWRVFWKKTNDLSLLPTQTGMQKRLYEFLKSGKHTGFGYGMLLYKPEK
;
A
#
# COMPACT_ATOMS: atom_id res chain seq x y z
N MET A 1 -7.92 27.43 -27.55
CA MET A 1 -6.66 27.52 -26.79
C MET A 1 -6.67 26.41 -25.78
N GLN A 2 -6.04 25.26 -26.08
CA GLN A 2 -5.75 24.25 -25.05
C GLN A 2 -4.69 24.85 -24.11
N LYS A 3 -5.03 25.07 -22.84
CA LYS A 3 -4.02 25.38 -21.82
C LYS A 3 -3.03 24.21 -21.81
N GLU A 4 -1.77 24.48 -22.17
CA GLU A 4 -0.68 23.54 -21.88
C GLU A 4 -0.72 23.23 -20.39
N ILE A 5 -1.04 22.00 -20.05
CA ILE A 5 -1.00 21.54 -18.67
C ILE A 5 0.48 21.41 -18.33
N LYS A 6 1.01 22.38 -17.55
CA LYS A 6 2.38 22.33 -17.02
C LYS A 6 2.51 21.05 -16.18
N MET A 7 3.40 20.18 -16.60
CA MET A 7 3.63 18.92 -15.91
C MET A 7 4.41 19.11 -14.62
N SER A 8 4.07 18.30 -13.62
CA SER A 8 4.82 18.20 -12.39
C SER A 8 6.23 17.63 -12.65
N ASN A 9 7.22 18.07 -11.87
CA ASN A 9 8.52 17.41 -11.74
C ASN A 9 8.55 16.56 -10.45
N ILE A 10 9.64 15.84 -10.16
CA ILE A 10 9.69 14.96 -8.99
C ILE A 10 9.50 15.74 -7.68
N THR A 11 10.01 16.97 -7.59
CA THR A 11 9.87 17.83 -6.41
C THR A 11 8.41 18.23 -6.20
N GLU A 12 7.71 18.60 -7.27
CA GLU A 12 6.27 18.92 -7.23
C GLU A 12 5.45 17.68 -6.82
N ILE A 13 5.77 16.50 -7.37
CA ILE A 13 5.12 15.23 -6.95
C ILE A 13 5.30 15.00 -5.45
N MET A 14 6.53 15.06 -4.94
CA MET A 14 6.80 14.87 -3.51
C MET A 14 6.06 15.86 -2.63
N THR A 15 6.02 17.14 -3.05
CA THR A 15 5.29 18.21 -2.33
C THR A 15 3.78 17.93 -2.31
N LEU A 16 3.20 17.55 -3.45
CA LEU A 16 1.77 17.26 -3.60
C LEU A 16 1.31 16.08 -2.72
N ILE A 17 2.18 15.10 -2.50
CA ILE A 17 1.87 13.93 -1.66
C ILE A 17 2.46 14.04 -0.24
N GLU A 18 2.93 15.24 0.13
CA GLU A 18 3.35 15.60 1.49
C GLU A 18 4.56 14.79 2.00
N PHE A 19 5.59 14.63 1.18
CA PHE A 19 6.86 14.06 1.66
C PHE A 19 7.47 14.95 2.73
N PRO A 20 8.12 14.36 3.78
CA PRO A 20 8.92 15.15 4.73
C PRO A 20 10.01 15.94 4.00
N GLU A 21 10.30 17.15 4.47
CA GLU A 21 11.31 18.04 3.86
C GLU A 21 12.68 17.36 3.71
N GLU A 22 13.11 16.58 4.72
CA GLU A 22 14.35 15.81 4.67
C GLU A 22 14.34 14.74 3.56
N ALA A 23 13.21 14.10 3.31
CA ALA A 23 13.06 13.14 2.22
C ALA A 23 13.08 13.86 0.86
N VAL A 24 12.42 15.02 0.76
CA VAL A 24 12.46 15.85 -0.46
C VAL A 24 13.89 16.23 -0.80
N ALA A 25 14.66 16.77 0.17
CA ALA A 25 16.05 17.13 -0.03
C ALA A 25 16.91 15.93 -0.46
N PHE A 26 16.73 14.78 0.19
CA PHE A 26 17.44 13.55 -0.14
C PHE A 26 17.17 13.08 -1.59
N PHE A 27 15.91 13.07 -2.01
CA PHE A 27 15.58 12.61 -3.36
C PHE A 27 15.91 13.65 -4.45
N GLN A 28 15.95 14.93 -4.12
CA GLN A 28 16.48 15.96 -5.02
C GLN A 28 17.99 15.76 -5.25
N GLU A 29 18.77 15.48 -4.20
CA GLU A 29 20.18 15.17 -4.31
C GLU A 29 20.39 13.91 -5.17
N LEU A 30 19.72 12.80 -4.84
CA LEU A 30 19.79 11.57 -5.62
C LEU A 30 19.43 11.80 -7.09
N TYR A 31 18.35 12.53 -7.38
CA TYR A 31 17.93 12.81 -8.76
C TYR A 31 18.93 13.67 -9.52
N SER A 32 19.61 14.62 -8.83
CA SER A 32 20.64 15.44 -9.44
C SER A 32 21.85 14.63 -9.97
N GLU A 33 22.13 13.46 -9.40
CA GLU A 33 23.18 12.56 -9.93
C GLU A 33 22.79 12.00 -11.31
N PHE A 34 21.50 11.74 -11.53
CA PHE A 34 21.00 11.36 -12.86
C PHE A 34 21.04 12.52 -13.86
N GLU A 35 20.73 13.74 -13.42
CA GLU A 35 20.75 14.92 -14.29
C GLU A 35 22.17 15.32 -14.74
N LYS A 36 23.20 15.00 -13.94
CA LYS A 36 24.61 15.26 -14.28
C LYS A 36 25.21 14.24 -15.23
N ASP A 37 24.60 13.07 -15.39
CA ASP A 37 25.08 11.96 -16.24
C ASP A 37 24.02 11.61 -17.29
N GLU A 38 24.29 12.00 -18.54
CA GLU A 38 23.36 11.75 -19.67
C GLU A 38 23.08 10.27 -19.90
N LEU A 39 24.04 9.39 -19.62
CA LEU A 39 23.84 7.94 -19.78
C LEU A 39 22.93 7.39 -18.69
N LEU A 40 23.11 7.82 -17.45
CA LEU A 40 22.23 7.45 -16.33
C LEU A 40 20.81 7.98 -16.56
N MET A 41 20.65 9.23 -16.99
CA MET A 41 19.35 9.80 -17.31
C MET A 41 18.67 9.06 -18.47
N SER A 42 19.39 8.77 -19.54
CA SER A 42 18.86 8.00 -20.67
C SER A 42 18.43 6.61 -20.25
N LYS A 43 19.20 5.94 -19.38
CA LYS A 43 18.84 4.65 -18.79
C LYS A 43 17.57 4.74 -17.95
N LEU A 44 17.47 5.73 -17.09
CA LEU A 44 16.30 5.97 -16.25
C LEU A 44 15.03 6.17 -17.08
N VAL A 45 15.12 6.95 -18.17
CA VAL A 45 14.02 7.14 -19.13
C VAL A 45 13.63 5.82 -19.79
N SER A 46 14.60 5.06 -20.29
CA SER A 46 14.35 3.76 -20.95
C SER A 46 13.68 2.76 -19.99
N LEU A 47 14.12 2.73 -18.73
CA LEU A 47 13.52 1.86 -17.70
C LEU A 47 12.07 2.27 -17.37
N ARG A 48 11.77 3.57 -17.37
CA ARG A 48 10.39 4.05 -17.21
C ARG A 48 9.51 3.60 -18.37
N GLU A 49 10.00 3.67 -19.62
CA GLU A 49 9.24 3.19 -20.76
C GLU A 49 8.98 1.67 -20.66
N LEU A 50 10.01 0.89 -20.32
CA LEU A 50 9.90 -0.55 -20.06
C LEU A 50 8.89 -0.85 -18.95
N TYR A 51 8.93 -0.09 -17.85
CA TYR A 51 8.01 -0.26 -16.73
C TYR A 51 6.54 -0.06 -17.14
N PHE A 52 6.24 0.94 -17.94
CA PHE A 52 4.86 1.16 -18.41
C PHE A 52 4.44 0.22 -19.54
N GLU A 53 5.37 -0.49 -20.19
CA GLU A 53 5.08 -1.50 -21.19
C GLU A 53 4.83 -2.88 -20.55
N LYS A 54 5.71 -3.31 -19.64
CA LYS A 54 5.74 -4.67 -19.07
C LYS A 54 5.47 -4.71 -17.57
N PHE A 55 5.44 -3.55 -16.91
CA PHE A 55 5.40 -3.39 -15.46
C PHE A 55 6.55 -4.13 -14.78
N PHE A 56 6.30 -4.82 -13.69
CA PHE A 56 7.35 -5.51 -12.97
C PHE A 56 7.74 -6.81 -13.67
N CYS A 57 8.98 -6.89 -14.19
CA CYS A 57 9.53 -8.03 -14.90
C CYS A 57 11.01 -8.24 -14.53
N ASP A 58 11.55 -9.42 -14.86
CA ASP A 58 12.95 -9.76 -14.58
C ASP A 58 13.93 -8.80 -15.25
N GLU A 59 13.63 -8.36 -16.48
CA GLU A 59 14.42 -7.39 -17.21
C GLU A 59 14.51 -6.06 -16.45
N LEU A 60 13.37 -5.51 -15.97
CA LEU A 60 13.36 -4.30 -15.17
C LEU A 60 14.19 -4.46 -13.89
N THR A 61 14.05 -5.58 -13.20
CA THR A 61 14.78 -5.86 -11.95
C THR A 61 16.28 -5.89 -12.19
N LYS A 62 16.73 -6.56 -13.24
CA LYS A 62 18.14 -6.62 -13.63
C LYS A 62 18.68 -5.23 -13.95
N GLU A 63 17.98 -4.50 -14.78
CA GLU A 63 18.39 -3.17 -15.23
C GLU A 63 18.41 -2.14 -14.10
N LEU A 64 17.46 -2.23 -13.14
CA LEU A 64 17.49 -1.39 -11.94
C LEU A 64 18.72 -1.71 -11.06
N SER A 65 19.14 -2.98 -10.98
CA SER A 65 20.32 -3.36 -10.19
C SER A 65 21.61 -2.67 -10.68
N GLU A 66 21.72 -2.42 -11.98
CA GLU A 66 22.84 -1.66 -12.55
C GLU A 66 22.84 -0.18 -12.10
N LEU A 67 21.63 0.40 -11.89
CA LEU A 67 21.53 1.76 -11.35
C LEU A 67 21.95 1.84 -9.88
N TYR A 68 21.68 0.79 -9.08
CA TYR A 68 22.11 0.73 -7.67
C TYR A 68 23.66 0.77 -7.59
N GLU A 69 24.33 -0.03 -8.43
CA GLU A 69 25.79 -0.10 -8.48
C GLU A 69 26.40 1.22 -8.96
N LYS A 70 25.86 1.80 -10.03
CA LYS A 70 26.40 3.03 -10.63
C LYS A 70 26.24 4.25 -9.76
N THR A 71 25.09 4.38 -9.07
CA THR A 71 24.81 5.53 -8.21
C THR A 71 25.43 5.41 -6.81
N GLY A 72 25.72 4.17 -6.35
CA GLY A 72 26.18 3.90 -4.99
C GLY A 72 25.11 4.12 -3.90
N TYR A 73 23.88 4.48 -4.28
CA TYR A 73 22.77 4.62 -3.35
C TYR A 73 22.11 3.26 -3.04
N HIS A 74 21.50 3.19 -1.86
CA HIS A 74 20.78 1.99 -1.46
C HIS A 74 19.63 1.67 -2.42
N LYS A 75 19.45 0.38 -2.77
CA LYS A 75 18.40 -0.04 -3.71
C LYS A 75 17.01 0.53 -3.40
N HIS A 76 16.60 0.54 -2.13
CA HIS A 76 15.30 1.09 -1.73
C HIS A 76 15.15 2.58 -2.04
N SER A 77 16.24 3.33 -2.02
CA SER A 77 16.25 4.76 -2.36
C SER A 77 16.12 4.95 -3.87
N VAL A 78 16.85 4.19 -4.66
CA VAL A 78 16.76 4.24 -6.13
C VAL A 78 15.38 3.76 -6.60
N ASP A 79 14.83 2.69 -6.00
CA ASP A 79 13.48 2.21 -6.27
C ASP A 79 12.41 3.31 -6.03
N MET A 80 12.48 4.02 -4.92
CA MET A 80 11.55 5.12 -4.63
C MET A 80 11.73 6.28 -5.61
N MET A 81 12.98 6.68 -5.90
CA MET A 81 13.27 7.73 -6.87
C MET A 81 12.73 7.37 -8.27
N PHE A 82 12.90 6.10 -8.70
CA PHE A 82 12.35 5.60 -9.96
C PHE A 82 10.81 5.70 -10.00
N LEU A 83 10.11 5.37 -8.90
CA LEU A 83 8.66 5.52 -8.81
C LEU A 83 8.23 6.99 -8.84
N LEU A 84 8.95 7.89 -8.17
CA LEU A 84 8.68 9.33 -8.22
C LEU A 84 8.86 9.87 -9.64
N PHE A 85 9.92 9.47 -10.34
CA PHE A 85 10.14 9.81 -11.74
C PHE A 85 9.05 9.24 -12.66
N SER A 86 8.61 8.00 -12.39
CA SER A 86 7.54 7.34 -13.14
C SER A 86 6.17 7.97 -12.86
N ALA A 87 5.94 8.54 -11.68
CA ALA A 87 4.70 9.24 -11.33
C ALA A 87 4.42 10.47 -12.20
N ILE A 88 5.46 11.10 -12.76
CA ILE A 88 5.32 12.19 -13.75
C ILE A 88 4.58 11.70 -15.01
N ARG A 89 4.90 10.51 -15.49
CA ARG A 89 4.18 9.89 -16.62
C ARG A 89 2.79 9.43 -16.23
N LEU A 90 2.66 8.87 -15.02
CA LEU A 90 1.39 8.40 -14.48
C LEU A 90 0.37 9.54 -14.37
N GLU A 91 0.77 10.76 -14.00
CA GLU A 91 -0.10 11.95 -13.97
C GLU A 91 -0.76 12.19 -15.33
N LYS A 92 0.00 12.07 -16.44
CA LYS A 92 -0.55 12.17 -17.79
C LYS A 92 -1.57 11.09 -18.10
N ILE A 93 -1.26 9.83 -17.69
CA ILE A 93 -2.15 8.70 -17.93
C ILE A 93 -3.48 8.92 -17.19
N TYR A 94 -3.44 9.38 -15.94
CA TYR A 94 -4.66 9.73 -15.19
C TYR A 94 -5.48 10.79 -15.90
N ALA A 95 -4.84 11.88 -16.34
CA ALA A 95 -5.51 12.94 -17.10
C ALA A 95 -6.13 12.45 -18.42
N GLN A 96 -5.43 11.59 -19.17
CA GLN A 96 -5.93 10.97 -20.40
C GLN A 96 -7.12 10.05 -20.17
N LYS A 97 -7.18 9.41 -19.00
CA LYS A 97 -8.32 8.57 -18.56
C LYS A 97 -9.50 9.38 -18.00
N GLY A 98 -9.36 10.71 -17.92
CA GLY A 98 -10.40 11.60 -17.40
C GLY A 98 -10.42 11.72 -15.87
N TYR A 99 -9.44 11.17 -15.16
CA TYR A 99 -9.32 11.32 -13.72
C TYR A 99 -8.79 12.72 -13.34
N SER A 100 -9.31 13.26 -12.25
CA SER A 100 -8.85 14.57 -11.75
C SER A 100 -7.44 14.49 -11.18
N LYS A 101 -6.74 15.64 -11.14
CA LYS A 101 -5.43 15.77 -10.48
C LYS A 101 -5.52 15.39 -9.00
N GLN A 102 -6.61 15.76 -8.32
CA GLN A 102 -6.81 15.41 -6.91
C GLN A 102 -6.94 13.88 -6.70
N PHE A 103 -7.61 13.18 -7.62
CA PHE A 103 -7.71 11.73 -7.59
C PHE A 103 -6.35 11.07 -7.81
N PHE A 104 -5.55 11.58 -8.76
CA PHE A 104 -4.17 11.15 -8.95
C PHE A 104 -3.33 11.32 -7.67
N ILE A 105 -3.33 12.53 -7.07
CA ILE A 105 -2.59 12.82 -5.83
C ILE A 105 -2.99 11.86 -4.71
N HIS A 106 -4.29 11.65 -4.53
CA HIS A 106 -4.80 10.74 -3.49
C HIS A 106 -4.28 9.32 -3.67
N ASN A 107 -4.24 8.84 -4.91
CA ASN A 107 -3.78 7.50 -5.23
C ASN A 107 -2.27 7.32 -5.01
N ILE A 108 -1.43 8.25 -5.48
CA ILE A 108 0.02 8.14 -5.33
C ILE A 108 0.52 8.52 -3.92
N LYS A 109 -0.33 9.05 -3.06
CA LYS A 109 0.03 9.37 -1.65
C LYS A 109 0.54 8.15 -0.89
N ASP A 110 0.25 6.92 -1.33
CA ASP A 110 0.83 5.70 -0.78
C ASP A 110 2.37 5.71 -0.83
N LEU A 111 2.99 6.36 -1.81
CA LEU A 111 4.46 6.52 -1.86
C LEU A 111 5.00 7.26 -0.63
N CYS A 112 4.26 8.26 -0.12
CA CYS A 112 4.62 8.95 1.12
C CYS A 112 4.54 8.01 2.33
N TYR A 113 3.49 7.19 2.43
CA TYR A 113 3.39 6.21 3.51
C TYR A 113 4.52 5.19 3.45
N LYS A 114 4.91 4.77 2.25
CA LYS A 114 5.99 3.79 2.05
C LYS A 114 7.39 4.35 2.34
N VAL A 115 7.64 5.61 2.03
CA VAL A 115 8.94 6.23 2.39
C VAL A 115 9.07 6.38 3.90
N LEU A 116 7.98 6.73 4.59
CA LEU A 116 7.94 6.82 6.05
C LEU A 116 8.10 5.44 6.73
N GLU A 117 7.44 4.39 6.19
CA GLU A 117 7.63 3.00 6.64
C GLU A 117 9.10 2.59 6.52
N CYS A 118 9.72 2.79 5.36
CA CYS A 118 11.10 2.41 5.10
C CYS A 118 12.07 3.17 6.03
N LYS A 119 11.87 4.47 6.19
CA LYS A 119 12.66 5.29 7.11
C LYS A 119 12.55 4.80 8.56
N LYS A 120 11.34 4.48 8.99
CA LYS A 120 11.10 4.05 10.37
C LYS A 120 11.65 2.66 10.68
N VAL A 121 11.59 1.73 9.72
CA VAL A 121 12.01 0.33 9.90
C VAL A 121 13.50 0.14 9.63
N LEU A 122 14.03 0.79 8.59
CA LEU A 122 15.41 0.57 8.11
C LEU A 122 16.32 1.79 8.27
N GLY A 123 15.79 2.94 8.66
CA GLY A 123 16.56 4.18 8.72
C GLY A 123 16.85 4.82 7.35
N ILE A 124 16.29 4.29 6.27
CA ILE A 124 16.59 4.65 4.88
C ILE A 124 15.41 5.39 4.26
N TRP A 125 15.66 6.53 3.60
CA TRP A 125 14.68 7.13 2.71
C TRP A 125 14.55 6.28 1.45
N GLY A 126 13.43 5.55 1.31
CA GLY A 126 13.23 4.60 0.23
C GLY A 126 11.90 3.84 0.31
N ILE A 127 11.81 2.71 -0.38
CA ILE A 127 10.64 1.83 -0.39
C ILE A 127 11.04 0.36 -0.21
N MET A 128 10.44 -0.33 0.75
CA MET A 128 10.71 -1.77 1.00
C MET A 128 9.97 -2.70 0.04
N ASN A 129 8.82 -2.28 -0.46
CA ASN A 129 7.90 -3.10 -1.27
C ASN A 129 7.65 -2.43 -2.63
N PHE A 130 8.70 -2.35 -3.47
CA PHE A 130 8.64 -1.73 -4.78
C PHE A 130 7.57 -2.34 -5.69
N GLN A 131 7.57 -3.68 -5.83
CA GLN A 131 6.60 -4.42 -6.68
C GLN A 131 5.14 -4.14 -6.30
N TRP A 132 4.89 -3.91 -5.04
CA TRP A 132 3.55 -3.61 -4.54
C TRP A 132 2.92 -2.37 -5.20
N GLN A 133 3.73 -1.45 -5.69
CA GLN A 133 3.25 -0.21 -6.29
C GLN A 133 2.69 -0.41 -7.72
N GLU A 134 3.00 -1.53 -8.36
CA GLU A 134 2.51 -1.82 -9.69
C GLU A 134 1.00 -1.61 -9.83
N GLY A 135 0.21 -2.07 -8.88
CA GLY A 135 -1.25 -1.93 -8.90
C GLY A 135 -1.74 -0.48 -9.00
N LEU A 136 -1.00 0.49 -8.43
CA LEU A 136 -1.32 1.92 -8.57
C LEU A 136 -0.89 2.47 -9.93
N PHE A 137 0.22 1.99 -10.48
CA PHE A 137 0.79 2.47 -11.74
C PHE A 137 0.11 1.87 -12.97
N ASN A 138 -0.41 0.65 -12.89
CA ASN A 138 -1.17 0.00 -13.96
C ASN A 138 -2.69 0.24 -13.86
N LEU A 139 -3.14 1.05 -12.92
CA LEU A 139 -4.55 1.37 -12.65
C LEU A 139 -5.44 0.14 -12.38
N SER A 140 -4.87 -0.91 -11.80
CA SER A 140 -5.64 -2.05 -11.30
C SER A 140 -6.06 -1.90 -9.84
N ARG A 141 -5.40 -1.01 -9.08
CA ARG A 141 -5.70 -0.70 -7.68
C ARG A 141 -5.88 0.79 -7.47
N PHE A 142 -6.92 1.17 -6.74
CA PHE A 142 -7.26 2.56 -6.45
C PHE A 142 -7.39 2.80 -4.95
N ALA A 143 -6.86 3.94 -4.50
CA ALA A 143 -7.11 4.48 -3.18
C ALA A 143 -8.43 5.26 -3.19
N LEU A 144 -9.36 4.85 -2.33
CA LEU A 144 -10.68 5.46 -2.18
C LEU A 144 -10.90 5.73 -0.69
N GLY A 145 -10.63 6.94 -0.26
CA GLY A 145 -10.63 7.29 1.16
C GLY A 145 -9.52 6.60 1.94
N ARG A 146 -9.88 5.96 3.05
CA ARG A 146 -8.92 5.33 3.99
C ARG A 146 -8.27 4.06 3.45
N LEU A 147 -8.88 3.37 2.48
CA LEU A 147 -8.50 2.05 2.01
C LEU A 147 -8.17 2.06 0.51
N GLN A 148 -7.56 0.98 0.04
CA GLN A 148 -7.30 0.75 -1.38
C GLN A 148 -7.99 -0.53 -1.83
N TYR A 149 -8.36 -0.57 -3.12
CA TYR A 149 -9.17 -1.66 -3.67
C TYR A 149 -8.67 -2.09 -5.05
N ASN A 150 -8.73 -3.38 -5.31
CA ASN A 150 -8.59 -3.97 -6.65
C ASN A 150 -9.53 -5.16 -6.80
N TYR A 151 -9.85 -5.51 -8.02
CA TYR A 151 -10.57 -6.77 -8.29
C TYR A 151 -9.70 -7.97 -7.94
N TYR A 152 -10.35 -8.98 -7.39
CA TYR A 152 -9.72 -10.24 -7.02
C TYR A 152 -10.69 -11.42 -7.22
N LYS A 153 -10.18 -12.62 -7.50
CA LYS A 153 -10.99 -13.82 -7.58
C LYS A 153 -11.20 -14.41 -6.19
N ASN A 154 -12.45 -14.51 -5.77
CA ASN A 154 -12.81 -15.05 -4.47
C ASN A 154 -12.29 -16.49 -4.30
N LEU A 155 -11.73 -16.82 -3.15
CA LEU A 155 -11.10 -18.12 -2.89
C LEU A 155 -12.05 -19.12 -2.22
N TYR A 156 -13.14 -18.65 -1.62
CA TYR A 156 -14.06 -19.47 -0.82
C TYR A 156 -15.50 -19.13 -1.17
N ASP A 157 -16.41 -20.12 -1.03
CA ASP A 157 -17.84 -19.83 -1.06
C ASP A 157 -18.23 -18.97 0.15
N TYR A 158 -19.00 -17.93 -0.08
CA TYR A 158 -19.55 -17.08 0.96
C TYR A 158 -21.04 -16.90 0.73
N ASN A 159 -21.85 -17.58 1.55
CA ASN A 159 -23.31 -17.67 1.43
C ASN A 159 -23.81 -18.17 0.05
N ASP A 160 -25.08 -17.90 -0.31
CA ASP A 160 -25.66 -18.35 -1.57
C ASP A 160 -25.36 -17.42 -2.76
N THR A 161 -24.82 -16.23 -2.50
CA THR A 161 -24.67 -15.17 -3.53
C THR A 161 -23.24 -14.99 -4.03
N VAL A 162 -22.22 -15.23 -3.22
CA VAL A 162 -20.82 -15.09 -3.61
C VAL A 162 -20.15 -16.45 -3.60
N LYS A 163 -19.64 -16.87 -4.74
CA LYS A 163 -19.00 -18.18 -4.90
C LYS A 163 -17.50 -18.07 -5.12
N LYS A 164 -16.79 -19.17 -4.91
CA LYS A 164 -15.38 -19.28 -5.29
C LYS A 164 -15.23 -19.00 -6.79
N GLY A 165 -14.29 -18.11 -7.13
CA GLY A 165 -14.01 -17.69 -8.50
C GLY A 165 -14.76 -16.43 -8.95
N ASP A 166 -15.72 -15.95 -8.19
CA ASP A 166 -16.41 -14.69 -8.47
C ASP A 166 -15.46 -13.49 -8.31
N ASP A 167 -15.75 -12.41 -9.02
CA ASP A 167 -15.05 -11.15 -8.87
C ASP A 167 -15.55 -10.42 -7.62
N VAL A 168 -14.60 -10.14 -6.71
CA VAL A 168 -14.82 -9.36 -5.49
C VAL A 168 -13.78 -8.24 -5.41
N LEU A 169 -14.00 -7.25 -4.57
CA LEU A 169 -12.99 -6.24 -4.31
C LEU A 169 -12.15 -6.62 -3.11
N TYR A 170 -10.84 -6.74 -3.34
CA TYR A 170 -9.85 -6.91 -2.29
C TYR A 170 -9.53 -5.56 -1.63
N ILE A 171 -9.61 -5.52 -0.31
CA ILE A 171 -9.29 -4.36 0.52
C ILE A 171 -7.83 -4.43 0.96
N HIS A 172 -7.07 -3.37 0.66
CA HIS A 172 -5.75 -3.14 1.23
C HIS A 172 -5.79 -1.98 2.22
N ILE A 173 -4.98 -2.08 3.26
CA ILE A 173 -4.95 -1.14 4.37
C ILE A 173 -3.59 -0.43 4.39
N PRO A 174 -3.49 0.78 3.82
CA PRO A 174 -2.25 1.56 3.88
C PRO A 174 -1.95 2.02 5.31
N SER A 175 -0.67 2.29 5.59
CA SER A 175 -0.20 2.78 6.91
C SER A 175 -0.44 4.29 7.11
N SER A 176 -1.60 4.77 6.68
CA SER A 176 -1.98 6.19 6.70
C SER A 176 -2.62 6.64 8.02
N GLY A 177 -2.42 5.91 9.12
CA GLY A 177 -2.99 6.24 10.42
C GLY A 177 -4.05 5.24 10.92
N PRO A 178 -4.87 5.64 11.91
CA PRO A 178 -5.87 4.76 12.50
C PRO A 178 -6.96 4.36 11.51
N LEU A 179 -7.61 3.23 11.78
CA LEU A 179 -8.81 2.78 11.06
C LEU A 179 -10.06 3.32 11.80
N LEU A 180 -10.30 4.63 11.70
CA LEU A 180 -11.50 5.21 12.29
C LEU A 180 -12.74 4.62 11.61
N PRO A 181 -13.78 4.22 12.36
CA PRO A 181 -14.97 3.59 11.80
C PRO A 181 -15.64 4.42 10.71
N GLU A 182 -15.70 5.75 10.91
CA GLU A 182 -16.27 6.70 9.95
C GLU A 182 -15.45 6.78 8.66
N ASP A 183 -14.11 6.76 8.73
CA ASP A 183 -13.24 6.78 7.55
C ASP A 183 -13.33 5.46 6.76
N VAL A 184 -13.49 4.34 7.47
CA VAL A 184 -13.68 3.01 6.85
C VAL A 184 -15.03 2.96 6.13
N GLU A 185 -16.11 3.45 6.78
CA GLU A 185 -17.44 3.50 6.19
C GLU A 185 -17.47 4.38 4.95
N GLU A 186 -16.89 5.59 5.02
CA GLU A 186 -16.77 6.49 3.87
C GLU A 186 -15.98 5.84 2.73
N SER A 187 -14.90 5.12 3.06
CA SER A 187 -14.10 4.40 2.07
C SER A 187 -14.91 3.29 1.37
N PHE A 188 -15.75 2.55 2.10
CA PHE A 188 -16.64 1.54 1.50
C PHE A 188 -17.68 2.18 0.60
N ARG A 189 -18.26 3.32 0.99
CA ARG A 189 -19.19 4.08 0.17
C ARG A 189 -18.51 4.56 -1.12
N MET A 190 -17.31 5.15 -1.03
CA MET A 190 -16.53 5.55 -2.21
C MET A 190 -16.24 4.38 -3.13
N ALA A 191 -15.92 3.20 -2.58
CA ALA A 191 -15.70 1.99 -3.38
C ALA A 191 -16.97 1.54 -4.09
N TYR A 192 -18.11 1.58 -3.41
CA TYR A 192 -19.41 1.27 -4.01
C TYR A 192 -19.77 2.22 -5.16
N ASP A 193 -19.55 3.51 -4.98
CA ASP A 193 -19.80 4.53 -6.00
C ASP A 193 -18.86 4.40 -7.20
N PHE A 194 -17.60 4.02 -6.97
CA PHE A 194 -16.58 3.92 -8.02
C PHE A 194 -16.67 2.63 -8.84
N PHE A 195 -16.85 1.49 -8.18
CA PHE A 195 -16.87 0.18 -8.83
C PHE A 195 -18.26 -0.32 -9.18
N GLY A 196 -19.30 0.20 -8.52
CA GLY A 196 -20.65 -0.32 -8.58
C GLY A 196 -20.83 -1.63 -7.77
N PRO A 197 -22.09 -2.09 -7.61
CA PRO A 197 -22.37 -3.36 -6.97
C PRO A 197 -21.86 -4.53 -7.82
N THR A 198 -21.30 -5.56 -7.18
CA THR A 198 -20.77 -6.77 -7.84
C THR A 198 -21.71 -7.97 -7.68
N HIS A 199 -22.57 -7.98 -6.64
CA HIS A 199 -23.47 -9.08 -6.33
C HIS A 199 -24.88 -8.55 -5.97
N GLY A 200 -25.78 -8.58 -6.94
CA GLY A 200 -27.10 -7.94 -6.81
C GLY A 200 -26.96 -6.43 -6.64
N ASP A 201 -27.47 -5.89 -5.54
CA ASP A 201 -27.33 -4.48 -5.16
C ASP A 201 -26.22 -4.24 -4.10
N LYS A 202 -25.36 -5.24 -3.89
CA LYS A 202 -24.28 -5.19 -2.89
C LYS A 202 -22.90 -5.27 -3.55
N LEU A 203 -21.92 -4.68 -2.90
CA LEU A 203 -20.52 -4.77 -3.22
C LEU A 203 -19.88 -5.85 -2.35
N ALA A 204 -19.34 -6.91 -2.96
CA ALA A 204 -18.61 -7.94 -2.25
C ALA A 204 -17.19 -7.47 -1.96
N LEU A 205 -16.88 -7.28 -0.69
CA LEU A 205 -15.60 -6.82 -0.17
C LEU A 205 -14.90 -7.95 0.59
N MET A 206 -13.63 -8.18 0.29
CA MET A 206 -12.82 -9.17 0.98
C MET A 206 -11.49 -8.56 1.45
N SER A 207 -10.93 -9.12 2.50
CA SER A 207 -9.57 -8.80 2.93
C SER A 207 -8.88 -10.03 3.48
N HIS A 208 -7.60 -10.18 3.19
CA HIS A 208 -6.72 -11.18 3.78
C HIS A 208 -5.61 -10.45 4.53
N THR A 209 -5.75 -10.33 5.83
CA THR A 209 -4.88 -9.48 6.64
C THR A 209 -4.72 -10.02 8.06
N TRP A 210 -3.59 -9.69 8.69
CA TRP A 210 -3.35 -9.99 10.11
C TRP A 210 -4.39 -9.33 11.04
N LEU A 211 -5.00 -8.21 10.63
CA LEU A 211 -6.07 -7.56 11.39
C LEU A 211 -7.34 -8.40 11.52
N LEU A 212 -7.53 -9.37 10.61
CA LEU A 212 -8.67 -10.29 10.61
C LEU A 212 -8.34 -11.67 11.21
N TYR A 213 -7.16 -11.86 11.80
CA TYR A 213 -6.81 -13.10 12.46
C TYR A 213 -7.51 -13.24 13.81
N PRO A 214 -8.46 -14.20 13.98
CA PRO A 214 -9.31 -14.29 15.18
C PRO A 214 -8.55 -14.32 16.51
N PRO A 215 -7.47 -15.13 16.69
CA PRO A 215 -6.73 -15.12 17.95
C PRO A 215 -6.16 -13.75 18.35
N MET A 216 -5.74 -12.94 17.37
CA MET A 216 -5.29 -11.57 17.65
C MET A 216 -6.47 -10.65 17.96
N ALA A 217 -7.57 -10.78 17.22
CA ALA A 217 -8.76 -9.96 17.43
C ALA A 217 -9.34 -10.16 18.84
N GLU A 218 -9.32 -11.37 19.34
CA GLU A 218 -9.85 -11.72 20.66
C GLU A 218 -8.94 -11.29 21.82
N GLN A 219 -7.62 -11.37 21.64
CA GLN A 219 -6.66 -11.23 22.75
C GLN A 219 -5.90 -9.90 22.71
N ILE A 220 -5.74 -9.28 21.53
CA ILE A 220 -4.92 -8.09 21.34
C ILE A 220 -5.75 -6.84 21.13
N TYR A 221 -6.94 -6.94 20.49
CA TYR A 221 -7.76 -5.77 20.19
C TYR A 221 -8.83 -5.56 21.28
N PRO A 222 -8.71 -4.48 22.10
CA PRO A 222 -9.74 -4.17 23.10
C PRO A 222 -11.11 -3.97 22.43
N LYS A 223 -12.18 -4.37 23.12
CA LYS A 223 -13.56 -4.07 22.69
C LYS A 223 -13.70 -2.57 22.44
N GLY A 224 -14.33 -2.21 21.33
CA GLY A 224 -14.52 -0.83 20.90
C GLY A 224 -13.27 -0.14 20.32
N SER A 225 -12.11 -0.80 20.25
CA SER A 225 -10.95 -0.25 19.52
C SER A 225 -11.19 -0.29 18.02
N ASN A 226 -10.57 0.63 17.27
CA ASN A 226 -10.70 0.70 15.81
C ASN A 226 -10.37 -0.63 15.12
N SER A 227 -9.31 -1.33 15.57
CA SER A 227 -8.95 -2.64 15.02
C SER A 227 -10.01 -3.69 15.30
N ARG A 228 -10.64 -3.66 16.51
CA ARG A 228 -11.72 -4.56 16.87
C ARG A 228 -12.98 -4.29 16.06
N LEU A 229 -13.38 -3.01 15.94
CA LEU A 229 -14.52 -2.60 15.15
C LEU A 229 -14.35 -2.92 13.66
N PHE A 230 -13.12 -2.79 13.12
CA PHE A 230 -12.82 -3.22 11.76
C PHE A 230 -12.99 -4.74 11.61
N TYR A 231 -12.41 -5.54 12.51
CA TYR A 231 -12.54 -7.00 12.50
C TYR A 231 -14.01 -7.44 12.53
N GLU A 232 -14.83 -6.85 13.38
CA GLU A 232 -16.24 -7.19 13.57
C GLU A 232 -17.14 -6.91 12.35
N ARG A 233 -16.62 -6.23 11.32
CA ARG A 233 -17.35 -6.01 10.07
C ARG A 233 -17.31 -7.21 9.12
N PHE A 234 -16.44 -8.19 9.36
CA PHE A 234 -16.18 -9.28 8.43
C PHE A 234 -16.61 -10.62 9.00
N ASP A 235 -17.22 -11.43 8.15
CA ASP A 235 -17.35 -12.87 8.39
C ASP A 235 -16.02 -13.54 8.02
N ILE A 236 -15.40 -14.24 8.97
CA ILE A 236 -14.11 -14.91 8.76
C ILE A 236 -14.34 -16.27 8.14
N LEU A 237 -13.89 -16.46 6.91
CA LEU A 237 -14.06 -17.68 6.13
C LEU A 237 -12.90 -18.65 6.29
N ASN A 238 -11.69 -18.13 6.54
CA ASN A 238 -10.50 -18.93 6.78
C ASN A 238 -9.48 -18.16 7.59
N GLN A 239 -8.58 -18.89 8.25
CA GLN A 239 -7.45 -18.31 8.98
C GLN A 239 -6.21 -19.18 8.82
N ILE A 240 -5.04 -18.55 8.82
CA ILE A 240 -3.74 -19.20 8.69
C ILE A 240 -2.82 -18.61 9.75
N GLU A 241 -2.22 -19.47 10.58
CA GLU A 241 -1.19 -19.07 11.52
C GLU A 241 0.12 -18.77 10.79
N ASP A 242 0.80 -17.70 11.18
CA ASP A 242 2.11 -17.32 10.66
C ASP A 242 3.18 -17.60 11.72
N VAL A 243 3.71 -18.80 11.71
CA VAL A 243 4.74 -19.26 12.66
C VAL A 243 6.06 -18.47 12.61
N ASN A 244 6.24 -17.66 11.58
CA ASN A 244 7.39 -16.76 11.44
C ASN A 244 7.11 -15.34 11.93
N ASP A 245 5.88 -15.05 12.32
CA ASP A 245 5.45 -13.72 12.79
C ASP A 245 5.87 -12.59 11.84
N SER A 246 5.79 -12.84 10.54
CA SER A 246 6.38 -12.01 9.47
C SER A 246 5.84 -10.58 9.42
N ASN A 247 4.69 -10.32 10.03
CA ASN A 247 4.01 -9.02 10.01
C ASN A 247 4.13 -8.20 11.30
N ILE A 248 4.77 -8.70 12.35
CA ILE A 248 4.86 -7.98 13.64
C ILE A 248 5.61 -6.64 13.52
N TRP A 249 6.50 -6.50 12.53
CA TRP A 249 7.17 -5.24 12.25
C TRP A 249 6.21 -4.07 12.00
N ARG A 250 4.99 -4.34 11.54
CA ARG A 250 3.95 -3.31 11.32
C ARG A 250 3.48 -2.67 12.62
N VAL A 251 3.55 -3.41 13.73
CA VAL A 251 3.21 -2.92 15.07
C VAL A 251 4.45 -2.38 15.77
N PHE A 252 5.57 -3.11 15.66
CA PHE A 252 6.80 -2.77 16.38
C PHE A 252 7.72 -1.80 15.62
N TRP A 253 7.50 -1.62 14.31
CA TRP A 253 8.37 -0.85 13.42
C TRP A 253 9.82 -1.34 13.46
N LYS A 254 9.99 -2.63 13.67
CA LYS A 254 11.28 -3.29 13.80
C LYS A 254 11.21 -4.70 13.25
N LYS A 255 12.15 -5.06 12.39
CA LYS A 255 12.32 -6.43 11.88
C LYS A 255 13.31 -7.18 12.77
N THR A 256 12.82 -8.05 13.65
CA THR A 256 13.63 -8.92 14.51
C THR A 256 12.78 -10.09 14.99
N ASN A 257 13.42 -11.23 15.18
CA ASN A 257 12.83 -12.42 15.81
C ASN A 257 13.16 -12.49 17.31
N ASP A 258 13.99 -11.58 17.83
CA ASP A 258 14.32 -11.48 19.24
C ASP A 258 13.29 -10.61 19.96
N LEU A 259 12.42 -11.23 20.74
CA LEU A 259 11.37 -10.55 21.50
C LEU A 259 11.94 -9.51 22.46
N SER A 260 13.14 -9.73 23.02
CA SER A 260 13.75 -8.79 23.98
C SER A 260 14.06 -7.42 23.36
N LEU A 261 14.15 -7.34 22.05
CA LEU A 261 14.43 -6.12 21.29
C LEU A 261 13.15 -5.39 20.85
N LEU A 262 11.97 -5.93 21.08
CA LEU A 262 10.70 -5.33 20.65
C LEU A 262 10.29 -4.21 21.61
N PRO A 263 9.89 -3.01 21.07
CA PRO A 263 9.41 -1.93 21.92
C PRO A 263 8.02 -2.24 22.49
N THR A 264 7.78 -1.86 23.74
CA THR A 264 6.49 -2.01 24.44
C THR A 264 5.92 -0.67 24.90
N GLN A 265 5.99 0.35 24.06
CA GLN A 265 5.59 1.71 24.41
C GLN A 265 4.07 1.91 24.30
N THR A 266 3.45 1.37 23.24
CA THR A 266 2.00 1.51 23.01
C THR A 266 1.21 0.33 23.59
N GLY A 267 -0.10 0.53 23.83
CA GLY A 267 -0.98 -0.54 24.29
C GLY A 267 -1.05 -1.73 23.35
N MET A 268 -1.02 -1.49 22.02
CA MET A 268 -0.98 -2.56 21.01
C MET A 268 0.34 -3.35 21.12
N GLN A 269 1.48 -2.66 21.21
CA GLN A 269 2.78 -3.30 21.35
C GLN A 269 2.86 -4.17 22.60
N LYS A 270 2.38 -3.66 23.75
CA LYS A 270 2.38 -4.44 25.01
C LYS A 270 1.57 -5.72 24.87
N ARG A 271 0.35 -5.64 24.34
CA ARG A 271 -0.52 -6.83 24.19
C ARG A 271 0.02 -7.82 23.18
N LEU A 272 0.55 -7.35 22.05
CA LEU A 272 1.16 -8.23 21.06
C LEU A 272 2.44 -8.89 21.61
N TYR A 273 3.26 -8.16 22.37
CA TYR A 273 4.44 -8.71 23.03
C TYR A 273 4.06 -9.86 24.00
N GLU A 274 3.08 -9.66 24.88
CA GLU A 274 2.63 -10.70 25.81
C GLU A 274 2.00 -11.90 25.07
N PHE A 275 1.31 -11.66 23.97
CA PHE A 275 0.76 -12.71 23.11
C PHE A 275 1.89 -13.60 22.54
N LEU A 276 2.92 -13.00 21.96
CA LEU A 276 4.09 -13.70 21.42
C LEU A 276 4.88 -14.42 22.53
N LYS A 277 5.10 -13.76 23.66
CA LYS A 277 5.78 -14.32 24.82
C LYS A 277 5.07 -15.54 25.40
N SER A 278 3.76 -15.67 25.23
CA SER A 278 2.99 -16.84 25.63
C SER A 278 3.14 -18.04 24.70
N GLY A 279 3.99 -17.96 23.67
CA GLY A 279 4.24 -19.01 22.69
C GLY A 279 3.18 -19.10 21.58
N LYS A 280 2.36 -18.04 21.42
CA LYS A 280 1.38 -17.92 20.33
C LYS A 280 2.01 -17.19 19.16
N HIS A 281 1.53 -17.49 17.96
CA HIS A 281 1.94 -16.84 16.72
C HIS A 281 0.85 -15.94 16.16
N THR A 282 1.27 -14.92 15.45
CA THR A 282 0.37 -14.09 14.63
C THR A 282 -0.19 -14.92 13.47
N GLY A 283 -1.02 -14.31 12.66
CA GLY A 283 -1.59 -15.00 11.50
C GLY A 283 -2.38 -14.05 10.64
N PHE A 284 -3.11 -14.63 9.71
CA PHE A 284 -3.97 -13.92 8.77
C PHE A 284 -5.39 -14.50 8.82
N GLY A 285 -6.38 -13.63 8.79
CA GLY A 285 -7.76 -14.01 8.53
C GLY A 285 -8.15 -13.61 7.12
N TYR A 286 -8.89 -14.47 6.45
CA TYR A 286 -9.60 -14.19 5.22
C TYR A 286 -11.04 -13.84 5.56
N GLY A 287 -11.38 -12.56 5.46
CA GLY A 287 -12.70 -12.05 5.81
C GLY A 287 -13.46 -11.53 4.58
N MET A 288 -14.78 -11.71 4.62
CA MET A 288 -15.71 -11.25 3.60
C MET A 288 -16.83 -10.43 4.22
N LEU A 289 -17.32 -9.44 3.48
CA LEU A 289 -18.56 -8.75 3.80
C LEU A 289 -19.29 -8.33 2.51
N LEU A 290 -20.61 -8.23 2.58
CA LEU A 290 -21.46 -7.66 1.53
C LEU A 290 -21.89 -6.26 1.95
N TYR A 291 -21.32 -5.26 1.30
CA TYR A 291 -21.59 -3.85 1.60
C TYR A 291 -22.70 -3.28 0.71
N LYS A 292 -23.58 -2.53 1.33
CA LYS A 292 -24.57 -1.68 0.67
C LYS A 292 -24.67 -0.39 1.47
N PRO A 293 -24.50 0.80 0.85
CA PRO A 293 -24.65 2.06 1.57
C PRO A 293 -26.08 2.19 2.12
N GLU A 294 -26.19 2.72 3.33
CA GLU A 294 -27.49 3.15 3.89
C GLU A 294 -28.03 4.32 3.04
N LYS A 295 -29.34 4.35 2.85
CA LYS A 295 -30.03 5.36 2.05
C LYS A 295 -30.09 6.70 2.78
#